data_657305976a7971f5299bfd04073ff720
#
_entry.id   657305976a7971f5299bfd04073ff720
#
_cell.length_a   1.000
_cell.length_b   1.000
_cell.length_c   1.000
_cell.angle_alpha   90.00
_cell.angle_beta   90.00
_cell.angle_gamma   90.00
#
_symmetry.space_group_name_H-M   'P 1'
#
loop_
_entity.id
_entity.type
_entity.pdbx_description
1 polymer ?
#
loop_
_entity_poly.entity_id
_entity_poly.type
_entity_poly.pdbx_seq_one_letter_code
_entity_poly.pdbx_strand_id
1 'polypeptide(L)'
;MAALFTTPKRNDATAGTHVAEPDVRRRIGLAHGSWRRVTRRIVVGAVCALTVSSLLMPSVSLAAEWVKVGETKYNAGTAAGDETGTWSWDGADDLKLNNYNGGEIQAAGKLNVNYSGNNIVTADWIEGIKASHGKNENAELNIQGDAGSTLSVTSTEDAILSTGNINIDGAGSVNATSTGLDAINAGGDLAIKGSGNVNATGASDGIRANGNITIDDNGAVAARATKDKGIGTDKNLTIKGGGTVEASSEKDAAVEAKGSLAATNASLNVNGVEYGVYAHKGITLDHANVTVRASKGRYGGAIALFTYQDDIVVKNG
;
A
#
# COMPACT_ATOMS: atom_id res chain seq x y z
N MET A 1 -20.23 -45.30 -15.56
CA MET A 1 -21.20 -45.31 -14.42
C MET A 1 -21.41 -43.87 -14.01
N ALA A 2 -22.57 -43.32 -14.37
CA ALA A 2 -22.98 -41.96 -14.04
C ALA A 2 -23.78 -41.98 -12.73
N ALA A 3 -23.40 -41.22 -11.72
CA ALA A 3 -24.17 -41.04 -10.51
C ALA A 3 -24.82 -39.65 -10.54
N LEU A 4 -26.14 -39.64 -10.75
CA LEU A 4 -27.01 -38.49 -10.51
C LEU A 4 -27.11 -38.24 -9.02
N PHE A 5 -26.86 -36.99 -8.58
CA PHE A 5 -27.31 -36.51 -7.29
C PHE A 5 -28.49 -35.57 -7.47
N THR A 6 -29.63 -35.99 -6.91
CA THR A 6 -30.88 -35.24 -6.85
C THR A 6 -30.85 -34.29 -5.67
N THR A 7 -31.28 -33.04 -5.88
CA THR A 7 -31.52 -32.03 -4.89
C THR A 7 -32.81 -32.33 -4.07
N PRO A 8 -32.83 -32.10 -2.75
CA PRO A 8 -34.06 -32.12 -1.96
C PRO A 8 -34.82 -30.81 -2.06
N LYS A 9 -36.13 -30.94 -2.37
CA LYS A 9 -37.14 -29.87 -2.31
C LYS A 9 -37.29 -29.35 -0.88
N ARG A 10 -37.36 -28.06 -0.74
CA ARG A 10 -37.76 -27.37 0.49
C ARG A 10 -39.25 -27.11 0.43
N ASN A 11 -39.97 -27.60 1.44
CA ASN A 11 -41.41 -27.38 1.63
C ASN A 11 -41.67 -25.98 2.16
N ASP A 12 -42.62 -25.29 1.54
CA ASP A 12 -43.33 -24.13 2.08
C ASP A 12 -44.35 -24.56 3.11
N ALA A 13 -44.41 -23.79 4.22
CA ALA A 13 -45.60 -23.71 5.06
C ALA A 13 -45.66 -22.32 5.72
N THR A 14 -46.44 -21.47 5.13
CA THR A 14 -47.60 -20.67 5.61
C THR A 14 -47.67 -20.29 7.08
N ALA A 15 -47.87 -19.01 7.33
CA ALA A 15 -48.93 -18.32 8.08
C ALA A 15 -48.50 -16.88 8.30
N GLY A 16 -49.13 -16.00 7.87
CA GLY A 16 -50.19 -15.04 7.86
C GLY A 16 -50.45 -14.38 9.19
N THR A 17 -50.10 -13.10 9.33
CA THR A 17 -50.83 -12.18 10.17
C THR A 17 -50.81 -10.78 9.55
N HIS A 18 -51.98 -10.35 9.10
CA HIS A 18 -52.34 -8.98 8.77
C HIS A 18 -52.31 -8.13 10.04
N VAL A 19 -51.62 -6.99 9.99
CA VAL A 19 -51.87 -5.87 10.90
C VAL A 19 -52.19 -4.65 10.05
N ALA A 20 -53.38 -4.10 10.30
CA ALA A 20 -53.99 -2.99 9.59
C ALA A 20 -53.31 -1.65 9.87
N GLU A 21 -53.15 -0.85 8.85
CA GLU A 21 -52.83 0.58 8.94
C GLU A 21 -54.09 1.37 9.36
N PRO A 22 -53.96 2.43 10.18
CA PRO A 22 -55.02 3.39 10.40
C PRO A 22 -54.89 4.56 9.38
N ASP A 23 -55.95 4.71 8.59
CA ASP A 23 -56.27 5.88 7.74
C ASP A 23 -56.57 7.12 8.62
N VAL A 24 -55.78 8.19 8.48
CA VAL A 24 -56.09 9.51 9.05
C VAL A 24 -56.14 10.55 7.93
N ARG A 25 -57.28 10.60 7.27
CA ARG A 25 -57.69 11.77 6.46
C ARG A 25 -58.16 12.86 7.39
N ARG A 26 -57.43 13.95 7.58
CA ARG A 26 -57.94 15.23 8.09
C ARG A 26 -58.09 16.24 6.95
N ARG A 27 -59.34 16.51 6.64
CA ARG A 27 -59.81 17.66 5.86
C ARG A 27 -59.49 18.95 6.63
N ILE A 28 -58.84 19.93 5.94
CA ILE A 28 -58.87 21.32 6.39
C ILE A 28 -59.37 22.16 5.21
N GLY A 29 -60.40 22.93 5.52
CA GLY A 29 -61.21 23.67 4.58
C GLY A 29 -60.57 24.91 4.00
N LEU A 30 -61.06 25.23 2.84
CA LEU A 30 -60.84 26.47 2.09
C LEU A 30 -61.47 27.66 2.81
N ALA A 31 -60.69 28.69 3.08
CA ALA A 31 -61.21 30.04 3.37
C ALA A 31 -60.74 31.01 2.26
N HIS A 32 -61.71 31.55 1.52
CA HIS A 32 -61.50 32.62 0.55
C HIS A 32 -61.18 33.94 1.28
N GLY A 33 -60.14 34.64 0.86
CA GLY A 33 -59.80 35.99 1.33
C GLY A 33 -58.96 36.77 0.32
N SER A 34 -59.67 37.64 -0.32
CA SER A 34 -59.34 38.83 -1.16
C SER A 34 -57.90 39.25 -1.46
N TRP A 35 -57.71 39.54 -2.71
CA TRP A 35 -56.57 40.16 -3.36
C TRP A 35 -56.24 41.57 -2.82
N ARG A 36 -55.00 41.79 -2.40
CA ARG A 36 -54.35 43.08 -2.46
C ARG A 36 -52.95 42.89 -3.08
N ARG A 37 -52.75 43.52 -4.24
CA ARG A 37 -51.44 43.69 -4.89
C ARG A 37 -50.55 44.55 -4.00
N VAL A 38 -49.45 43.99 -3.54
CA VAL A 38 -48.33 44.78 -3.03
C VAL A 38 -47.11 44.40 -3.87
N THR A 39 -46.80 45.33 -4.80
CA THR A 39 -45.50 45.32 -5.49
C THR A 39 -44.42 45.57 -4.46
N ARG A 40 -43.69 44.54 -4.09
CA ARG A 40 -42.41 44.69 -3.37
C ARG A 40 -41.28 44.24 -4.28
N ARG A 41 -40.35 45.15 -4.46
CA ARG A 41 -39.07 44.99 -5.15
C ARG A 41 -38.38 43.73 -4.62
N ILE A 42 -38.11 42.80 -5.51
CA ILE A 42 -37.24 41.66 -5.22
C ILE A 42 -35.82 42.22 -5.18
N VAL A 43 -35.27 42.36 -3.99
CA VAL A 43 -33.83 42.46 -3.80
C VAL A 43 -33.28 41.06 -4.02
N VAL A 44 -32.63 40.87 -5.14
CA VAL A 44 -31.85 39.64 -5.40
C VAL A 44 -30.68 39.67 -4.44
N GLY A 45 -30.88 39.07 -3.29
CA GLY A 45 -29.78 38.70 -2.41
C GLY A 45 -29.04 37.57 -3.07
N ALA A 46 -27.80 37.81 -3.48
CA ALA A 46 -26.88 36.79 -3.89
C ALA A 46 -26.67 35.83 -2.70
N VAL A 47 -27.30 34.66 -2.76
CA VAL A 47 -26.95 33.55 -1.91
C VAL A 47 -25.58 33.04 -2.42
N CYS A 48 -24.49 33.54 -1.82
CA CYS A 48 -23.22 32.88 -1.90
C CYS A 48 -23.41 31.47 -1.33
N ALA A 49 -23.65 30.49 -2.19
CA ALA A 49 -23.41 29.10 -1.86
C ALA A 49 -21.90 28.99 -1.59
N LEU A 50 -21.53 29.03 -0.31
CA LEU A 50 -20.24 28.52 0.12
C LEU A 50 -20.28 27.02 -0.22
N THR A 51 -19.79 26.67 -1.40
CA THR A 51 -19.29 25.35 -1.65
C THR A 51 -18.08 25.22 -0.72
N VAL A 52 -18.26 24.55 0.41
CA VAL A 52 -17.15 23.98 1.15
C VAL A 52 -16.59 22.89 0.24
N SER A 53 -15.77 23.30 -0.73
CA SER A 53 -14.78 22.39 -1.28
C SER A 53 -13.98 21.95 -0.07
N SER A 54 -14.19 20.72 0.37
CA SER A 54 -13.21 20.02 1.19
C SER A 54 -11.90 20.11 0.42
N LEU A 55 -11.10 21.12 0.74
CA LEU A 55 -9.68 21.09 0.44
C LEU A 55 -9.21 19.79 1.11
N LEU A 56 -9.06 18.74 0.31
CA LEU A 56 -8.12 17.66 0.60
C LEU A 56 -6.77 18.38 0.67
N MET A 57 -6.46 18.91 1.86
CA MET A 57 -5.09 19.30 2.13
C MET A 57 -4.30 18.02 1.98
N PRO A 58 -3.30 17.95 1.07
CA PRO A 58 -2.39 16.84 1.10
C PRO A 58 -1.89 16.75 2.54
N SER A 59 -1.92 15.57 3.14
CA SER A 59 -1.37 15.35 4.46
C SER A 59 0.10 15.78 4.39
N VAL A 60 0.39 16.97 4.94
CA VAL A 60 1.77 17.45 5.02
C VAL A 60 2.44 16.55 6.03
N SER A 61 3.34 15.69 5.56
CA SER A 61 4.18 14.93 6.46
C SER A 61 5.08 15.91 7.21
N LEU A 62 4.98 15.92 8.52
CA LEU A 62 5.80 16.77 9.38
C LEU A 62 7.23 16.23 9.40
N ALA A 63 8.22 17.12 9.41
CA ALA A 63 9.62 16.75 9.63
C ALA A 63 9.75 15.93 10.92
N ALA A 64 10.79 15.11 11.01
CA ALA A 64 10.99 14.28 12.18
C ALA A 64 11.16 15.11 13.46
N GLU A 65 10.35 14.84 14.47
CA GLU A 65 10.51 15.44 15.80
C GLU A 65 11.77 14.91 16.51
N TRP A 66 12.15 13.70 16.17
CA TRP A 66 13.34 13.03 16.66
C TRP A 66 13.73 11.89 15.73
N VAL A 67 15.02 11.55 15.76
CA VAL A 67 15.55 10.32 15.19
C VAL A 67 16.22 9.50 16.29
N LYS A 68 16.11 8.18 16.22
CA LYS A 68 16.87 7.23 17.02
C LYS A 68 17.77 6.44 16.07
N VAL A 69 19.07 6.38 16.38
CA VAL A 69 20.04 5.58 15.64
C VAL A 69 20.71 4.64 16.64
N GLY A 70 20.49 3.34 16.49
CA GLY A 70 20.79 2.35 17.50
C GLY A 70 20.07 2.67 18.83
N GLU A 71 20.79 2.67 19.93
CA GLU A 71 20.23 2.92 21.27
C GLU A 71 19.94 4.40 21.56
N THR A 72 20.47 5.36 20.75
CA THR A 72 20.49 6.78 21.10
C THR A 72 19.44 7.58 20.35
N LYS A 73 18.65 8.36 21.09
CA LYS A 73 17.64 9.27 20.56
C LYS A 73 18.16 10.69 20.49
N TYR A 74 17.94 11.36 19.38
CA TYR A 74 18.29 12.75 19.08
C TYR A 74 17.01 13.54 18.77
N ASN A 75 16.83 14.69 19.42
CA ASN A 75 15.66 15.54 19.18
C ASN A 75 15.90 16.53 18.04
N ALA A 76 14.84 16.93 17.35
CA ALA A 76 14.89 17.90 16.26
C ALA A 76 15.51 19.25 16.71
N GLY A 77 16.05 19.98 15.73
CA GLY A 77 16.69 21.26 15.90
C GLY A 77 18.20 21.20 16.19
N THR A 78 18.77 20.00 16.37
CA THR A 78 20.21 19.83 16.56
C THR A 78 20.72 18.69 15.70
N ALA A 79 21.67 18.99 14.82
CA ALA A 79 22.33 17.98 14.01
C ALA A 79 23.08 16.97 14.89
N ALA A 80 23.12 15.73 14.46
CA ALA A 80 23.77 14.63 15.16
C ALA A 80 24.54 13.74 14.18
N GLY A 81 25.48 12.94 14.69
CA GLY A 81 26.24 11.98 13.89
C GLY A 81 27.26 11.27 14.77
N ASP A 82 27.92 10.27 14.22
CA ASP A 82 29.02 9.62 14.88
C ASP A 82 30.38 10.25 14.50
N GLU A 83 31.37 10.04 15.34
CA GLU A 83 32.72 10.59 15.15
C GLU A 83 33.41 10.00 13.90
N THR A 84 32.99 8.83 13.48
CA THR A 84 33.56 8.14 12.31
C THR A 84 32.92 8.55 11.00
N GLY A 85 31.81 9.31 11.03
CA GLY A 85 31.08 9.77 9.86
C GLY A 85 30.32 8.67 9.12
N THR A 86 29.98 7.56 9.81
CA THR A 86 29.18 6.49 9.21
C THR A 86 27.72 6.85 9.12
N TRP A 87 27.26 7.81 9.92
CA TRP A 87 25.96 8.41 9.80
C TRP A 87 25.95 9.87 10.26
N SER A 88 25.05 10.65 9.73
CA SER A 88 24.77 12.02 10.19
C SER A 88 23.30 12.38 9.93
N TRP A 89 22.72 13.12 10.87
CA TRP A 89 21.37 13.66 10.80
C TRP A 89 21.41 15.18 10.88
N ASP A 90 20.67 15.87 10.04
CA ASP A 90 20.66 17.34 9.98
C ASP A 90 19.89 18.03 11.11
N GLY A 91 19.17 17.26 11.93
CA GLY A 91 18.30 17.76 13.00
C GLY A 91 16.87 18.05 12.52
N ALA A 92 16.52 17.64 11.30
CA ALA A 92 15.18 17.75 10.73
C ALA A 92 14.72 16.39 10.15
N ASP A 93 14.87 16.16 8.87
CA ASP A 93 14.39 14.94 8.21
C ASP A 93 15.46 14.20 7.39
N ASP A 94 16.66 14.76 7.21
CA ASP A 94 17.70 14.15 6.39
C ASP A 94 18.72 13.35 7.21
N LEU A 95 18.67 12.02 7.10
CA LEU A 95 19.65 11.09 7.63
C LEU A 95 20.55 10.59 6.50
N LYS A 96 21.85 10.75 6.66
CA LYS A 96 22.85 10.21 5.74
C LYS A 96 23.52 8.99 6.37
N LEU A 97 23.68 7.93 5.58
CA LEU A 97 24.41 6.72 5.95
C LEU A 97 25.59 6.53 5.00
N ASN A 98 26.76 6.21 5.53
CA ASN A 98 27.95 5.94 4.74
C ASN A 98 28.75 4.80 5.39
N ASN A 99 28.60 3.59 4.86
CA ASN A 99 29.15 2.38 5.46
C ASN A 99 28.70 2.17 6.92
N TYR A 100 27.44 2.55 7.22
CA TYR A 100 26.85 2.33 8.53
C TYR A 100 26.71 0.83 8.82
N ASN A 101 27.08 0.42 10.02
CA ASN A 101 26.86 -0.94 10.51
C ASN A 101 26.41 -0.84 11.99
N GLY A 102 25.11 -0.94 12.20
CA GLY A 102 24.56 -0.70 13.54
C GLY A 102 23.13 -1.16 13.73
N GLY A 103 22.54 -0.71 14.83
CA GLY A 103 21.19 -1.03 15.24
C GLY A 103 20.11 -0.31 14.43
N GLU A 104 18.88 -0.39 14.91
CA GLU A 104 17.67 0.17 14.28
C GLU A 104 17.76 1.69 14.07
N ILE A 105 16.98 2.16 13.10
CA ILE A 105 16.79 3.58 12.79
C ILE A 105 15.30 3.89 12.89
N GLN A 106 14.93 4.78 13.80
CA GLN A 106 13.53 5.13 14.05
C GLN A 106 13.36 6.65 13.98
N ALA A 107 12.24 7.12 13.45
CA ALA A 107 11.90 8.53 13.42
C ALA A 107 10.44 8.77 13.77
N ALA A 108 10.16 9.89 14.42
CA ALA A 108 8.81 10.41 14.60
C ALA A 108 8.55 11.52 13.59
N GLY A 109 7.86 11.20 12.51
CA GLY A 109 7.58 12.08 11.39
C GLY A 109 8.21 11.61 10.09
N LYS A 110 8.49 12.55 9.19
CA LYS A 110 9.15 12.26 7.91
C LYS A 110 10.61 11.92 8.12
N LEU A 111 11.12 10.95 7.39
CA LEU A 111 12.53 10.59 7.37
C LEU A 111 13.01 10.37 5.93
N ASN A 112 14.06 11.06 5.54
CA ASN A 112 14.81 10.82 4.32
C ASN A 112 16.11 10.10 4.66
N VAL A 113 16.26 8.87 4.20
CA VAL A 113 17.48 8.08 4.36
C VAL A 113 18.26 8.11 3.06
N ASN A 114 19.35 8.89 3.04
CA ASN A 114 20.27 8.98 1.91
C ASN A 114 21.49 8.11 2.22
N TYR A 115 21.80 7.11 1.36
CA TYR A 115 22.88 6.20 1.67
C TYR A 115 23.90 6.06 0.54
N SER A 116 25.17 5.93 0.97
CA SER A 116 26.32 5.63 0.12
C SER A 116 27.17 4.53 0.75
N GLY A 117 27.93 3.79 -0.06
CA GLY A 117 28.71 2.66 0.42
C GLY A 117 27.86 1.46 0.83
N ASN A 118 28.36 0.66 1.76
CA ASN A 118 27.69 -0.57 2.20
C ASN A 118 27.13 -0.40 3.62
N ASN A 119 25.80 -0.31 3.74
CA ASN A 119 25.11 -0.01 4.99
C ASN A 119 24.34 -1.24 5.50
N ILE A 120 24.47 -1.52 6.78
CA ILE A 120 23.84 -2.65 7.46
C ILE A 120 23.09 -2.12 8.70
N VAL A 121 21.79 -2.40 8.72
CA VAL A 121 20.91 -2.13 9.88
C VAL A 121 20.40 -3.47 10.39
N THR A 122 20.64 -3.76 11.66
CA THR A 122 20.17 -4.98 12.31
C THR A 122 19.34 -4.63 13.53
N ALA A 123 18.13 -5.16 13.62
CA ALA A 123 17.22 -4.93 14.73
C ALA A 123 16.60 -6.23 15.23
N ASP A 124 16.53 -6.39 16.55
CA ASP A 124 15.88 -7.52 17.21
C ASP A 124 14.66 -7.02 17.99
N TRP A 125 13.50 -7.65 17.78
CA TRP A 125 12.22 -7.34 18.47
C TRP A 125 11.67 -5.93 18.22
N ILE A 126 12.15 -5.27 17.18
CA ILE A 126 11.72 -3.94 16.75
C ILE A 126 11.97 -3.82 15.24
N GLU A 127 11.32 -2.86 14.59
CA GLU A 127 11.50 -2.61 13.16
C GLU A 127 12.93 -2.11 12.86
N GLY A 128 13.46 -2.48 11.70
CA GLY A 128 14.81 -2.09 11.29
C GLY A 128 14.92 -0.59 10.99
N ILE A 129 14.18 -0.10 9.99
CA ILE A 129 14.02 1.33 9.69
C ILE A 129 12.54 1.68 9.79
N LYS A 130 12.20 2.65 10.65
CA LYS A 130 10.81 3.06 10.88
C LYS A 130 10.63 4.56 10.83
N ALA A 131 9.64 5.01 10.06
CA ALA A 131 9.07 6.35 10.15
C ALA A 131 7.63 6.26 10.64
N SER A 132 7.33 6.89 11.78
CA SER A 132 5.98 6.89 12.36
C SER A 132 5.72 8.19 13.10
N HIS A 133 4.47 8.69 13.06
CA HIS A 133 4.07 9.86 13.84
C HIS A 133 2.70 9.61 14.48
N GLY A 134 2.64 9.63 15.81
CA GLY A 134 1.39 9.39 16.55
C GLY A 134 0.66 8.09 16.19
N LYS A 135 -0.58 7.98 16.63
CA LYS A 135 -1.41 6.78 16.34
C LYS A 135 -2.17 6.85 15.01
N ASN A 136 -2.31 8.04 14.43
CA ASN A 136 -3.17 8.29 13.25
C ASN A 136 -2.55 9.25 12.23
N GLU A 137 -1.28 9.60 12.37
CA GLU A 137 -0.63 10.55 11.48
C GLU A 137 0.31 9.82 10.52
N ASN A 138 0.21 10.19 9.24
CA ASN A 138 1.01 9.58 8.19
C ASN A 138 2.43 10.14 8.24
N ALA A 139 3.39 9.33 8.64
CA ALA A 139 4.80 9.63 8.39
C ALA A 139 5.14 9.32 6.92
N GLU A 140 6.27 9.81 6.45
CA GLU A 140 6.79 9.53 5.12
C GLU A 140 8.23 9.03 5.24
N LEU A 141 8.53 7.92 4.61
CA LEU A 141 9.88 7.38 4.55
C LEU A 141 10.38 7.42 3.11
N ASN A 142 11.43 8.20 2.87
CA ASN A 142 12.11 8.27 1.58
C ASN A 142 13.49 7.63 1.73
N ILE A 143 13.82 6.69 0.85
CA ILE A 143 15.09 5.96 0.83
C ILE A 143 15.73 6.20 -0.54
N GLN A 144 16.92 6.80 -0.54
CA GLN A 144 17.65 7.12 -1.75
C GLN A 144 19.12 6.66 -1.66
N GLY A 145 19.53 5.84 -2.63
CA GLY A 145 20.87 5.29 -2.68
C GLY A 145 21.67 5.73 -3.87
N ASP A 146 22.97 5.99 -3.65
CA ASP A 146 23.93 6.24 -4.73
C ASP A 146 24.21 4.98 -5.53
N ALA A 147 24.60 5.13 -6.79
CA ALA A 147 25.00 4.00 -7.64
C ALA A 147 26.12 3.16 -7.00
N GLY A 148 25.92 1.84 -6.98
CA GLY A 148 26.87 0.89 -6.39
C GLY A 148 26.82 0.82 -4.86
N SER A 149 25.95 1.58 -4.21
CA SER A 149 25.73 1.48 -2.76
C SER A 149 24.70 0.40 -2.42
N THR A 150 24.73 -0.06 -1.17
CA THR A 150 23.77 -1.03 -0.62
C THR A 150 23.25 -0.60 0.72
N LEU A 151 21.95 -0.85 0.97
CA LEU A 151 21.30 -0.76 2.26
C LEU A 151 20.69 -2.12 2.59
N SER A 152 21.25 -2.81 3.57
CA SER A 152 20.75 -4.11 4.04
C SER A 152 20.11 -3.92 5.41
N VAL A 153 18.82 -4.23 5.51
CA VAL A 153 18.03 -4.08 6.73
C VAL A 153 17.50 -5.46 7.12
N THR A 154 17.82 -5.90 8.31
CA THR A 154 17.34 -7.17 8.87
C THR A 154 16.64 -6.93 10.21
N SER A 155 15.45 -7.51 10.37
CA SER A 155 14.64 -7.37 11.59
C SER A 155 13.85 -8.65 11.88
N THR A 156 13.42 -8.82 13.13
CA THR A 156 12.39 -9.81 13.52
C THR A 156 10.97 -9.27 13.36
N GLU A 157 10.79 -7.95 13.36
CA GLU A 157 9.55 -7.27 13.02
C GLU A 157 9.59 -6.81 11.55
N ASP A 158 8.90 -5.74 11.16
CA ASP A 158 9.05 -5.19 9.81
C ASP A 158 10.49 -4.69 9.58
N ALA A 159 11.12 -5.06 8.47
CA ALA A 159 12.47 -4.56 8.23
C ALA A 159 12.44 -3.07 7.87
N ILE A 160 11.51 -2.64 7.00
CA ILE A 160 11.29 -1.25 6.63
C ILE A 160 9.81 -0.93 6.80
N LEU A 161 9.48 0.00 7.70
CA LEU A 161 8.10 0.40 8.02
C LEU A 161 7.91 1.91 7.91
N SER A 162 6.81 2.32 7.29
CA SER A 162 6.24 3.67 7.48
C SER A 162 4.77 3.58 7.83
N THR A 163 4.29 4.39 8.79
CA THR A 163 2.83 4.51 9.03
C THR A 163 2.11 5.27 7.91
N GLY A 164 2.84 5.94 7.03
CA GLY A 164 2.34 6.57 5.80
C GLY A 164 3.03 6.00 4.57
N ASN A 165 3.49 6.88 3.69
CA ASN A 165 4.06 6.48 2.42
C ASN A 165 5.51 6.00 2.56
N ILE A 166 5.91 5.11 1.64
CA ILE A 166 7.31 4.75 1.41
C ILE A 166 7.67 5.07 -0.03
N ASN A 167 8.78 5.76 -0.23
CA ASN A 167 9.40 6.00 -1.52
C ASN A 167 10.83 5.44 -1.50
N ILE A 168 11.11 4.50 -2.38
CA ILE A 168 12.47 3.97 -2.63
C ILE A 168 12.89 4.45 -4.00
N ASP A 169 13.97 5.22 -4.08
CA ASP A 169 14.46 5.82 -5.32
C ASP A 169 16.00 5.74 -5.41
N GLY A 170 16.52 6.01 -6.60
CA GLY A 170 17.96 6.06 -6.85
C GLY A 170 18.51 4.84 -7.56
N ALA A 171 19.84 4.71 -7.53
CA ALA A 171 20.57 3.63 -8.20
C ALA A 171 21.24 2.64 -7.22
N GLY A 172 21.11 2.88 -5.93
CA GLY A 172 21.59 1.97 -4.88
C GLY A 172 20.63 0.79 -4.65
N SER A 173 21.15 -0.31 -4.16
CA SER A 173 20.34 -1.52 -3.88
C SER A 173 19.82 -1.53 -2.45
N VAL A 174 18.56 -1.95 -2.26
CA VAL A 174 17.90 -2.15 -0.96
C VAL A 174 17.63 -3.63 -0.75
N ASN A 175 18.14 -4.20 0.35
CA ASN A 175 17.87 -5.56 0.79
C ASN A 175 17.14 -5.51 2.13
N ALA A 176 15.86 -5.82 2.15
CA ALA A 176 15.04 -5.85 3.35
C ALA A 176 14.68 -7.31 3.71
N THR A 177 14.97 -7.71 4.93
CA THR A 177 14.66 -9.06 5.42
C THR A 177 13.96 -9.00 6.76
N SER A 178 12.76 -9.55 6.83
CA SER A 178 12.03 -9.76 8.08
C SER A 178 11.85 -11.24 8.35
N THR A 179 12.17 -11.68 9.57
CA THR A 179 11.98 -13.07 9.99
C THR A 179 10.63 -13.32 10.68
N GLY A 180 9.89 -12.28 11.03
CA GLY A 180 8.59 -12.38 11.72
C GLY A 180 7.42 -11.78 10.97
N LEU A 181 7.58 -10.59 10.38
CA LEU A 181 6.53 -9.82 9.72
C LEU A 181 6.88 -9.51 8.25
N ASP A 182 6.60 -8.29 7.80
CA ASP A 182 6.79 -7.87 6.41
C ASP A 182 8.21 -7.33 6.18
N ALA A 183 8.78 -7.57 5.00
CA ALA A 183 10.08 -6.97 4.72
C ALA A 183 9.96 -5.48 4.45
N ILE A 184 8.95 -5.04 3.68
CA ILE A 184 8.64 -3.63 3.43
C ILE A 184 7.15 -3.42 3.65
N ASN A 185 6.77 -2.53 4.59
CA ASN A 185 5.38 -2.27 4.97
C ASN A 185 5.07 -0.78 4.96
N ALA A 186 4.19 -0.35 4.05
CA ALA A 186 3.70 1.01 3.96
C ALA A 186 2.25 1.12 4.45
N GLY A 187 2.00 1.95 5.45
CA GLY A 187 0.65 2.30 5.90
C GLY A 187 -0.13 3.14 4.89
N GLY A 188 0.55 3.78 3.96
CA GLY A 188 0.01 4.53 2.81
C GLY A 188 0.38 3.89 1.48
N ASP A 189 0.74 4.74 0.52
CA ASP A 189 1.23 4.32 -0.79
C ASP A 189 2.71 3.90 -0.73
N LEU A 190 3.09 2.98 -1.61
CA LEU A 190 4.49 2.59 -1.80
C LEU A 190 4.91 2.84 -3.25
N ALA A 191 6.04 3.52 -3.44
CA ALA A 191 6.64 3.74 -4.75
C ALA A 191 8.08 3.23 -4.76
N ILE A 192 8.42 2.41 -5.76
CA ILE A 192 9.79 1.98 -6.07
C ILE A 192 10.14 2.54 -7.43
N LYS A 193 11.22 3.31 -7.50
CA LYS A 193 11.66 4.02 -8.70
C LYS A 193 13.18 3.95 -8.84
N GLY A 194 13.67 4.34 -10.02
CA GLY A 194 15.10 4.47 -10.27
C GLY A 194 15.68 3.31 -11.06
N SER A 195 16.86 2.85 -10.69
CA SER A 195 17.58 1.75 -11.35
C SER A 195 18.29 0.81 -10.38
N GLY A 196 18.10 1.02 -9.08
CA GLY A 196 18.62 0.14 -8.04
C GLY A 196 17.80 -1.15 -7.92
N ASN A 197 18.38 -2.18 -7.30
CA ASN A 197 17.63 -3.41 -7.04
C ASN A 197 16.94 -3.35 -5.66
N VAL A 198 15.72 -3.85 -5.57
CA VAL A 198 15.01 -4.00 -4.30
C VAL A 198 14.73 -5.49 -4.07
N ASN A 199 15.33 -6.05 -3.01
CA ASN A 199 15.08 -7.42 -2.56
C ASN A 199 14.37 -7.38 -1.22
N ALA A 200 13.14 -7.85 -1.18
CA ALA A 200 12.29 -7.89 0.01
C ALA A 200 11.93 -9.35 0.34
N THR A 201 12.38 -9.83 1.49
CA THR A 201 12.06 -11.18 1.97
C THR A 201 11.39 -11.10 3.33
N GLY A 202 10.10 -11.40 3.39
CA GLY A 202 9.29 -11.36 4.59
C GLY A 202 8.83 -12.74 5.06
N ALA A 203 8.66 -12.90 6.36
CA ALA A 203 7.97 -14.07 6.90
C ALA A 203 6.46 -13.97 6.64
N SER A 204 5.88 -12.78 6.68
CA SER A 204 4.50 -12.47 6.27
C SER A 204 4.51 -12.05 4.80
N ASP A 205 4.47 -10.75 4.50
CA ASP A 205 4.56 -10.26 3.12
C ASP A 205 6.02 -9.88 2.74
N GLY A 206 6.39 -10.04 1.48
CA GLY A 206 7.63 -9.46 0.96
C GLY A 206 7.51 -7.94 0.89
N ILE A 207 6.49 -7.45 0.20
CA ILE A 207 6.15 -6.03 0.06
C ILE A 207 4.66 -5.87 0.32
N ARG A 208 4.31 -4.97 1.26
CA ARG A 208 2.93 -4.63 1.60
C ARG A 208 2.68 -3.13 1.55
N ALA A 209 1.47 -2.74 1.11
CA ALA A 209 0.97 -1.37 1.25
C ALA A 209 -0.54 -1.36 1.51
N ASN A 210 -1.00 -0.48 2.41
CA ASN A 210 -2.44 -0.23 2.58
C ASN A 210 -2.99 0.71 1.48
N GLY A 211 -2.13 1.47 0.82
CA GLY A 211 -2.40 2.30 -0.35
C GLY A 211 -2.09 1.61 -1.67
N ASN A 212 -1.77 2.39 -2.69
CA ASN A 212 -1.33 1.87 -3.98
C ASN A 212 0.15 1.45 -3.93
N ILE A 213 0.49 0.45 -4.73
CA ILE A 213 1.89 0.14 -5.04
C ILE A 213 2.19 0.56 -6.47
N THR A 214 3.24 1.35 -6.66
CA THR A 214 3.77 1.71 -7.97
C THR A 214 5.23 1.27 -8.06
N ILE A 215 5.52 0.40 -9.00
CA ILE A 215 6.89 0.01 -9.38
C ILE A 215 7.16 0.61 -10.76
N ASP A 216 8.00 1.62 -10.80
CA ASP A 216 8.43 2.34 -12.00
C ASP A 216 9.95 2.34 -12.03
N ASP A 217 10.51 1.15 -12.18
CA ASP A 217 11.92 0.90 -11.99
C ASP A 217 12.55 0.25 -13.22
N ASN A 218 13.81 0.57 -13.48
CA ASN A 218 14.63 -0.06 -14.49
C ASN A 218 15.58 -1.13 -13.91
N GLY A 219 15.60 -1.28 -12.59
CA GLY A 219 16.30 -2.36 -11.89
C GLY A 219 15.44 -3.61 -11.72
N ALA A 220 15.78 -4.43 -10.76
CA ALA A 220 15.03 -5.62 -10.39
C ALA A 220 14.36 -5.46 -9.03
N VAL A 221 13.07 -5.80 -8.95
CA VAL A 221 12.33 -5.89 -7.68
C VAL A 221 12.00 -7.35 -7.42
N ALA A 222 12.54 -7.91 -6.34
CA ALA A 222 12.23 -9.27 -5.90
C ALA A 222 11.54 -9.26 -4.54
N ALA A 223 10.32 -9.76 -4.49
CA ALA A 223 9.49 -9.83 -3.30
C ALA A 223 9.12 -11.28 -2.96
N ARG A 224 9.54 -11.75 -1.79
CA ARG A 224 9.34 -13.14 -1.35
C ARG A 224 8.67 -13.20 0.01
N ALA A 225 7.72 -14.10 0.15
CA ALA A 225 7.00 -14.37 1.38
C ALA A 225 6.99 -15.86 1.72
N THR A 226 7.06 -16.20 3.00
CA THR A 226 6.94 -17.59 3.45
C THR A 226 5.53 -17.94 3.93
N LYS A 227 4.71 -16.98 4.31
CA LYS A 227 3.36 -17.22 4.86
C LYS A 227 2.25 -16.56 4.07
N ASP A 228 2.47 -15.34 3.58
CA ASP A 228 1.46 -14.50 2.94
C ASP A 228 1.89 -14.13 1.51
N LYS A 229 1.78 -12.89 1.05
CA LYS A 229 1.99 -12.51 -0.35
C LYS A 229 3.43 -12.03 -0.62
N GLY A 230 3.98 -12.40 -1.77
CA GLY A 230 5.19 -11.72 -2.27
C GLY A 230 4.96 -10.22 -2.36
N ILE A 231 3.88 -9.78 -3.04
CA ILE A 231 3.43 -8.39 -3.10
C ILE A 231 1.95 -8.31 -2.77
N GLY A 232 1.58 -7.55 -1.73
CA GLY A 232 0.20 -7.32 -1.29
C GLY A 232 -0.16 -5.83 -1.25
N THR A 233 -1.32 -5.43 -1.82
CA THR A 233 -1.84 -4.07 -1.68
C THR A 233 -3.34 -4.03 -1.45
N ASP A 234 -3.79 -3.11 -0.59
CA ASP A 234 -5.21 -2.87 -0.36
C ASP A 234 -5.86 -1.99 -1.45
N LYS A 235 -5.10 -1.49 -2.41
CA LYS A 235 -5.56 -0.68 -3.54
C LYS A 235 -5.06 -1.26 -4.87
N ASN A 236 -4.46 -0.44 -5.72
CA ASN A 236 -4.00 -0.84 -7.04
C ASN A 236 -2.50 -1.15 -7.04
N LEU A 237 -2.11 -2.10 -7.88
CA LEU A 237 -0.72 -2.36 -8.23
C LEU A 237 -0.46 -1.90 -9.66
N THR A 238 0.50 -1.00 -9.82
CA THR A 238 0.98 -0.55 -11.13
C THR A 238 2.44 -0.89 -11.29
N ILE A 239 2.78 -1.63 -12.34
CA ILE A 239 4.15 -2.01 -12.70
C ILE A 239 4.44 -1.44 -14.06
N LYS A 240 5.49 -0.64 -14.17
CA LYS A 240 5.97 -0.03 -15.41
C LYS A 240 7.49 0.19 -15.36
N GLY A 241 8.08 0.60 -16.46
CA GLY A 241 9.53 0.69 -16.57
C GLY A 241 10.13 -0.56 -17.22
N GLY A 242 11.42 -0.55 -17.48
CA GLY A 242 12.13 -1.64 -18.19
C GLY A 242 12.59 -2.79 -17.31
N GLY A 243 12.41 -2.70 -15.99
CA GLY A 243 12.92 -3.67 -15.03
C GLY A 243 12.12 -4.95 -14.91
N THR A 244 12.61 -5.87 -14.10
CA THR A 244 11.95 -7.15 -13.81
C THR A 244 11.38 -7.16 -12.40
N VAL A 245 10.11 -7.55 -12.29
CA VAL A 245 9.46 -7.79 -10.99
C VAL A 245 9.32 -9.30 -10.79
N GLU A 246 9.90 -9.81 -9.73
CA GLU A 246 9.74 -11.18 -9.26
C GLU A 246 8.93 -11.19 -7.97
N ALA A 247 7.85 -11.97 -7.93
CA ALA A 247 7.06 -12.14 -6.72
C ALA A 247 6.86 -13.62 -6.43
N SER A 248 7.03 -14.04 -5.19
CA SER A 248 6.78 -15.42 -4.79
C SER A 248 6.18 -15.52 -3.40
N SER A 249 5.34 -16.54 -3.22
CA SER A 249 4.79 -16.95 -1.93
C SER A 249 4.88 -18.47 -1.79
N GLU A 250 5.20 -18.94 -0.59
CA GLU A 250 5.24 -20.37 -0.27
C GLU A 250 3.87 -20.93 0.16
N LYS A 251 2.89 -20.07 0.47
CA LYS A 251 1.59 -20.53 1.01
C LYS A 251 0.35 -19.85 0.41
N ASP A 252 0.51 -18.67 -0.18
CA ASP A 252 -0.63 -17.87 -0.66
C ASP A 252 -0.43 -17.40 -2.11
N ALA A 253 -1.17 -16.40 -2.54
CA ALA A 253 -0.94 -15.69 -3.80
C ALA A 253 0.43 -15.02 -3.80
N ALA A 254 1.16 -15.12 -4.90
CA ALA A 254 2.41 -14.36 -4.99
C ALA A 254 2.17 -12.85 -5.11
N VAL A 255 1.11 -12.47 -5.81
CA VAL A 255 0.67 -11.07 -5.95
C VAL A 255 -0.82 -10.96 -5.64
N GLU A 256 -1.18 -10.07 -4.70
CA GLU A 256 -2.58 -9.70 -4.45
C GLU A 256 -2.78 -8.18 -4.52
N ALA A 257 -3.76 -7.74 -5.32
CA ALA A 257 -4.24 -6.37 -5.33
C ALA A 257 -5.75 -6.34 -5.04
N LYS A 258 -6.19 -5.69 -3.95
CA LYS A 258 -7.63 -5.50 -3.68
C LYS A 258 -8.28 -4.50 -4.65
N GLY A 259 -7.50 -3.79 -5.44
CA GLY A 259 -7.91 -3.02 -6.61
C GLY A 259 -7.56 -3.76 -7.89
N SER A 260 -7.08 -3.01 -8.87
CA SER A 260 -6.63 -3.49 -10.18
C SER A 260 -5.11 -3.71 -10.20
N LEU A 261 -4.67 -4.62 -11.08
CA LEU A 261 -3.27 -4.74 -11.47
C LEU A 261 -3.08 -4.22 -12.89
N ALA A 262 -2.11 -3.36 -13.12
CA ALA A 262 -1.67 -2.93 -14.44
C ALA A 262 -0.16 -3.15 -14.60
N ALA A 263 0.25 -3.87 -15.64
CA ALA A 263 1.65 -4.02 -16.02
C ALA A 263 1.83 -3.50 -17.45
N THR A 264 2.73 -2.54 -17.62
CA THR A 264 2.99 -1.87 -18.91
C THR A 264 4.49 -1.78 -19.17
N ASN A 265 4.95 -2.26 -20.32
CA ASN A 265 6.37 -2.29 -20.70
C ASN A 265 7.26 -2.92 -19.60
N ALA A 266 6.81 -3.99 -18.98
CA ALA A 266 7.47 -4.58 -17.81
C ALA A 266 7.62 -6.10 -17.95
N SER A 267 8.59 -6.66 -17.22
CA SER A 267 8.72 -8.10 -17.05
C SER A 267 8.22 -8.51 -15.68
N LEU A 268 7.27 -9.47 -15.61
CA LEU A 268 6.67 -9.93 -14.36
C LEU A 268 6.77 -11.45 -14.25
N ASN A 269 7.57 -11.94 -13.29
CA ASN A 269 7.73 -13.36 -12.99
C ASN A 269 7.08 -13.67 -11.62
N VAL A 270 6.05 -14.48 -11.62
CA VAL A 270 5.23 -14.71 -10.42
C VAL A 270 5.11 -16.20 -10.13
N ASN A 271 5.32 -16.58 -8.87
CA ASN A 271 5.19 -17.96 -8.42
C ASN A 271 4.43 -18.03 -7.08
N GLY A 272 3.16 -18.36 -7.13
CA GLY A 272 2.28 -18.53 -5.97
C GLY A 272 1.89 -19.98 -5.71
N VAL A 273 1.14 -20.20 -4.64
CA VAL A 273 0.59 -21.52 -4.32
C VAL A 273 -0.85 -21.64 -4.80
N GLU A 274 -1.76 -20.83 -4.29
CA GLU A 274 -3.17 -20.88 -4.68
C GLU A 274 -3.42 -20.05 -5.95
N TYR A 275 -2.92 -18.83 -5.96
CA TYR A 275 -2.93 -17.92 -7.09
C TYR A 275 -1.52 -17.45 -7.42
N GLY A 276 -1.20 -17.32 -8.68
CA GLY A 276 -0.03 -16.56 -9.09
C GLY A 276 -0.31 -15.07 -8.85
N VAL A 277 -1.30 -14.52 -9.56
CA VAL A 277 -1.79 -13.15 -9.41
C VAL A 277 -3.28 -13.16 -9.10
N TYR A 278 -3.66 -12.44 -8.06
CA TYR A 278 -5.05 -12.19 -7.70
C TYR A 278 -5.32 -10.69 -7.66
N ALA A 279 -6.22 -10.19 -8.51
CA ALA A 279 -6.70 -8.82 -8.47
C ALA A 279 -8.23 -8.83 -8.23
N HIS A 280 -8.71 -8.05 -7.25
CA HIS A 280 -10.16 -8.02 -6.98
C HIS A 280 -10.96 -7.33 -8.08
N LYS A 281 -10.34 -6.36 -8.76
CA LYS A 281 -10.94 -5.70 -9.93
C LYS A 281 -10.39 -6.33 -11.21
N GLY A 282 -9.65 -5.62 -12.02
CA GLY A 282 -9.17 -6.11 -13.30
C GLY A 282 -7.66 -6.29 -13.36
N ILE A 283 -7.20 -7.06 -14.36
CA ILE A 283 -5.78 -7.17 -14.72
C ILE A 283 -5.61 -6.62 -16.13
N THR A 284 -4.69 -5.67 -16.32
CA THR A 284 -4.29 -5.16 -17.63
C THR A 284 -2.82 -5.42 -17.86
N LEU A 285 -2.50 -6.12 -18.93
CA LEU A 285 -1.14 -6.41 -19.38
C LEU A 285 -0.95 -5.75 -20.75
N ASP A 286 -0.07 -4.77 -20.85
CA ASP A 286 0.19 -4.03 -22.09
C ASP A 286 1.68 -3.98 -22.39
N HIS A 287 2.12 -4.55 -23.51
CA HIS A 287 3.54 -4.73 -23.84
C HIS A 287 4.35 -5.36 -22.67
N ALA A 288 3.72 -6.26 -21.92
CA ALA A 288 4.31 -6.87 -20.73
C ALA A 288 4.71 -8.32 -21.01
N ASN A 289 5.94 -8.68 -20.59
CA ASN A 289 6.38 -10.07 -20.59
C ASN A 289 6.04 -10.71 -19.24
N VAL A 290 5.03 -11.56 -19.21
CA VAL A 290 4.46 -12.08 -17.97
C VAL A 290 4.55 -13.60 -17.91
N THR A 291 5.25 -14.10 -16.90
CA THR A 291 5.28 -15.52 -16.54
C THR A 291 4.63 -15.70 -15.18
N VAL A 292 3.52 -16.42 -15.14
CA VAL A 292 2.80 -16.67 -13.88
C VAL A 292 2.65 -18.17 -13.66
N ARG A 293 3.01 -18.61 -12.46
CA ARG A 293 2.81 -19.99 -12.01
C ARG A 293 2.02 -20.00 -10.71
N ALA A 294 1.16 -21.00 -10.58
CA ALA A 294 0.52 -21.37 -9.33
C ALA A 294 0.66 -22.87 -9.16
N SER A 295 1.00 -23.34 -7.97
CA SER A 295 1.40 -24.73 -7.78
C SER A 295 0.32 -25.62 -7.19
N LYS A 296 -0.60 -25.09 -6.35
CA LYS A 296 -1.61 -25.88 -5.65
C LYS A 296 -2.79 -25.02 -5.23
N GLY A 297 -3.99 -25.31 -5.70
CA GLY A 297 -5.21 -24.64 -5.25
C GLY A 297 -5.85 -25.38 -4.05
N ARG A 298 -6.57 -24.63 -3.23
CA ARG A 298 -7.27 -25.13 -2.03
C ARG A 298 -8.27 -26.25 -2.34
N TYR A 299 -8.82 -26.28 -3.54
CA TYR A 299 -9.81 -27.25 -4.02
C TYR A 299 -9.30 -28.10 -5.19
N GLY A 300 -7.99 -28.22 -5.34
CA GLY A 300 -7.36 -29.13 -6.32
C GLY A 300 -6.96 -28.48 -7.65
N GLY A 301 -7.25 -27.18 -7.88
CA GLY A 301 -6.81 -26.42 -9.05
C GLY A 301 -6.03 -25.18 -8.68
N ALA A 302 -4.84 -24.99 -9.25
CA ALA A 302 -4.07 -23.75 -9.13
C ALA A 302 -4.51 -22.77 -10.22
N ILE A 303 -4.59 -21.48 -9.91
CA ILE A 303 -5.02 -20.44 -10.86
C ILE A 303 -3.88 -19.44 -11.06
N ALA A 304 -3.35 -19.36 -12.28
CA ALA A 304 -2.25 -18.46 -12.57
C ALA A 304 -2.66 -16.98 -12.45
N LEU A 305 -3.72 -16.57 -13.14
CA LEU A 305 -4.28 -15.22 -13.10
C LEU A 305 -5.75 -15.29 -12.72
N PHE A 306 -6.16 -14.51 -11.74
CA PHE A 306 -7.55 -14.44 -11.28
C PHE A 306 -8.00 -13.00 -11.02
N THR A 307 -9.23 -12.69 -11.49
CA THR A 307 -9.95 -11.46 -11.16
C THR A 307 -11.32 -11.80 -10.59
N TYR A 308 -11.81 -11.01 -9.64
CA TYR A 308 -13.11 -11.24 -9.02
C TYR A 308 -14.25 -10.48 -9.71
N GLN A 309 -14.00 -9.24 -10.18
CA GLN A 309 -15.05 -8.35 -10.70
C GLN A 309 -14.92 -8.08 -12.20
N ASP A 310 -13.75 -7.68 -12.68
CA ASP A 310 -13.55 -7.19 -14.04
C ASP A 310 -12.67 -8.16 -14.87
N ASP A 311 -12.43 -7.81 -16.13
CA ASP A 311 -11.74 -8.65 -17.09
C ASP A 311 -10.21 -8.71 -16.90
N ILE A 312 -9.61 -9.74 -17.48
CA ILE A 312 -8.18 -9.81 -17.77
C ILE A 312 -7.99 -9.33 -19.21
N VAL A 313 -7.31 -8.21 -19.37
CA VAL A 313 -7.07 -7.59 -20.68
C VAL A 313 -5.59 -7.68 -21.03
N VAL A 314 -5.28 -8.35 -22.15
CA VAL A 314 -3.93 -8.41 -22.70
C VAL A 314 -3.90 -7.59 -23.99
N LYS A 315 -2.99 -6.61 -24.06
CA LYS A 315 -2.79 -5.73 -25.21
C LYS A 315 -1.36 -5.85 -25.68
N ASN A 316 -1.16 -5.92 -26.99
CA ASN A 316 0.17 -5.85 -27.61
C ASN A 316 1.20 -6.81 -26.95
N GLY A 317 0.74 -8.03 -26.65
CA GLY A 317 1.58 -9.10 -26.08
C GLY A 317 2.25 -9.96 -27.16
#